data_5ea8ec5818a1015badb2e49099357398
#
_entry.id   5ea8ec5818a1015badb2e49099357398
#
_cell.length_a   1.000
_cell.length_b   1.000
_cell.length_c   1.000
_cell.angle_alpha   90.00
_cell.angle_beta   90.00
_cell.angle_gamma   90.00
#
_symmetry.space_group_name_H-M   'P 1'
#
loop_
_entity.id
_entity.type
_entity.pdbx_description
1 polymer ?
#
loop_
_entity_poly.entity_id
_entity_poly.type
_entity_poly.pdbx_seq_one_letter_code
_entity_poly.pdbx_strand_id
1 'polypeptide(L)'
;GVTGSFHHSRIAAIMGPSGAGKSTFLNVIMGKAGSMGEVTGNIKANGRDIKPGHDLQGIVGLVPQEDIVHDDLTVRENLVFNARLRLSKTKSVKEQMMIVEDVIGVLQLRHVQHQVVGNAEKRGISGGQRKRVNIGWELVSKPSVLFMDEPTSGLDATAASDILQGLKKMSSLGMNIITVIHQPRYSIFSLFDDVMLLCKGGMLAYLGPSQLALDYLEELGFPLPKNENPADFALD
;
A
#
# COMPACT_ATOMS: atom_id res chain seq x y z
N GLY A 1 8.19 -17.72 11.68
CA GLY A 1 8.83 -16.42 11.44
C GLY A 1 8.92 -16.09 9.96
N VAL A 2 9.13 -14.82 9.64
CA VAL A 2 9.24 -14.34 8.26
C VAL A 2 10.66 -13.84 8.02
N THR A 3 11.29 -14.31 6.93
CA THR A 3 12.60 -13.82 6.49
C THR A 3 12.52 -13.50 5.00
N GLY A 4 13.00 -12.33 4.61
CA GLY A 4 12.98 -11.93 3.19
C GLY A 4 13.30 -10.46 3.00
N SER A 5 13.23 -9.98 1.76
CA SER A 5 13.51 -8.59 1.39
C SER A 5 12.54 -8.06 0.34
N PHE A 6 12.21 -6.78 0.46
CA PHE A 6 11.50 -6.03 -0.56
C PHE A 6 12.50 -5.14 -1.31
N HIS A 7 12.43 -5.13 -2.62
CA HIS A 7 13.40 -4.46 -3.46
C HIS A 7 12.95 -3.07 -3.90
N HIS A 8 13.92 -2.19 -4.12
CA HIS A 8 13.70 -0.82 -4.57
C HIS A 8 12.95 -0.76 -5.92
N SER A 9 12.12 0.25 -6.08
CA SER A 9 11.35 0.52 -7.32
C SER A 9 10.41 -0.61 -7.72
N ARG A 10 9.91 -1.37 -6.75
CA ARG A 10 8.99 -2.49 -6.99
C ARG A 10 7.70 -2.34 -6.18
N ILE A 11 6.64 -2.91 -6.72
CA ILE A 11 5.38 -3.05 -6.02
C ILE A 11 5.21 -4.51 -5.60
N ALA A 12 5.06 -4.73 -4.30
CA ALA A 12 4.91 -6.06 -3.71
C ALA A 12 3.52 -6.24 -3.10
N ALA A 13 2.91 -7.39 -3.33
CA ALA A 13 1.67 -7.80 -2.67
C ALA A 13 1.96 -8.74 -1.50
N ILE A 14 1.33 -8.51 -0.35
CA ILE A 14 1.27 -9.45 0.76
C ILE A 14 -0.10 -10.11 0.71
N MET A 15 -0.13 -11.40 0.50
CA MET A 15 -1.34 -12.19 0.34
C MET A 15 -1.36 -13.35 1.35
N GLY A 16 -2.52 -13.89 1.61
CA GLY A 16 -2.72 -15.00 2.54
C GLY A 16 -4.16 -15.05 3.04
N PRO A 17 -4.60 -16.17 3.59
CA PRO A 17 -5.96 -16.31 4.11
C PRO A 17 -6.25 -15.32 5.24
N SER A 18 -7.53 -15.18 5.59
CA SER A 18 -7.91 -14.38 6.76
C SER A 18 -7.24 -14.93 8.02
N GLY A 19 -6.70 -14.06 8.85
CA GLY A 19 -5.96 -14.44 10.05
C GLY A 19 -4.52 -14.94 9.81
N ALA A 20 -3.99 -14.90 8.59
CA ALA A 20 -2.59 -15.23 8.30
C ALA A 20 -1.56 -14.26 8.90
N GLY A 21 -1.99 -13.13 9.47
CA GLY A 21 -1.10 -12.15 10.10
C GLY A 21 -0.57 -11.06 9.17
N LYS A 22 -1.19 -10.82 8.01
CA LYS A 22 -0.76 -9.80 7.03
C LYS A 22 -0.65 -8.39 7.61
N SER A 23 -1.73 -7.88 8.21
CA SER A 23 -1.75 -6.55 8.86
C SER A 23 -0.86 -6.53 10.11
N THR A 24 -0.74 -7.67 10.84
CA THR A 24 0.20 -7.80 11.95
C THR A 24 1.64 -7.64 11.47
N PHE A 25 2.00 -8.28 10.36
CA PHE A 25 3.33 -8.15 9.75
C PHE A 25 3.64 -6.68 9.37
N LEU A 26 2.68 -5.96 8.73
CA LEU A 26 2.84 -4.53 8.45
C LEU A 26 3.07 -3.73 9.74
N ASN A 27 2.26 -3.98 10.78
CA ASN A 27 2.38 -3.28 12.05
C ASN A 27 3.72 -3.54 12.74
N VAL A 28 4.27 -4.77 12.64
CA VAL A 28 5.61 -5.11 13.14
C VAL A 28 6.67 -4.27 12.43
N ILE A 29 6.68 -4.25 11.10
CA ILE A 29 7.65 -3.46 10.31
C ILE A 29 7.54 -1.97 10.65
N MET A 30 6.33 -1.47 10.86
CA MET A 30 6.08 -0.06 11.20
C MET A 30 6.40 0.29 12.66
N GLY A 31 6.76 -0.69 13.49
CA GLY A 31 7.01 -0.49 14.94
C GLY A 31 5.74 -0.19 15.75
N LYS A 32 4.57 -0.57 15.22
CA LYS A 32 3.25 -0.37 15.86
C LYS A 32 2.74 -1.62 16.62
N ALA A 33 3.53 -2.66 16.69
CA ALA A 33 3.12 -3.95 17.28
C ALA A 33 3.28 -4.05 18.81
N GLY A 34 3.76 -3.00 19.49
CA GLY A 34 4.10 -3.05 20.94
C GLY A 34 2.98 -3.48 21.88
N SER A 35 1.71 -3.39 21.47
CA SER A 35 0.54 -3.88 22.24
C SER A 35 0.08 -5.28 21.82
N MET A 36 0.67 -5.87 20.78
CA MET A 36 0.20 -7.13 20.16
C MET A 36 1.00 -8.36 20.64
N GLY A 37 2.13 -8.15 21.32
CA GLY A 37 3.00 -9.22 21.81
C GLY A 37 4.49 -8.89 21.70
N GLU A 38 5.33 -9.90 21.96
CA GLU A 38 6.77 -9.77 21.84
C GLU A 38 7.19 -9.90 20.36
N VAL A 39 7.99 -8.92 19.89
CA VAL A 39 8.55 -8.92 18.53
C VAL A 39 10.01 -9.33 18.61
N THR A 40 10.37 -10.39 17.91
CA THR A 40 11.74 -10.88 17.80
C THR A 40 12.20 -10.85 16.34
N GLY A 41 13.50 -10.61 16.12
CA GLY A 41 14.12 -10.54 14.80
C GLY A 41 14.72 -9.18 14.51
N ASN A 42 15.31 -9.05 13.31
CA ASN A 42 15.99 -7.83 12.87
C ASN A 42 15.35 -7.28 11.59
N ILE A 43 15.13 -5.97 11.56
CA ILE A 43 14.68 -5.27 10.36
C ILE A 43 15.83 -4.42 9.85
N LYS A 44 16.10 -4.49 8.54
CA LYS A 44 17.15 -3.72 7.88
C LYS A 44 16.60 -2.85 6.76
N ALA A 45 17.15 -1.64 6.65
CA ALA A 45 16.97 -0.78 5.49
C ALA A 45 18.32 -0.49 4.85
N ASN A 46 18.48 -0.79 3.55
CA ASN A 46 19.76 -0.65 2.84
C ASN A 46 20.94 -1.34 3.56
N GLY A 47 20.70 -2.54 4.10
CA GLY A 47 21.70 -3.35 4.81
C GLY A 47 22.03 -2.90 6.25
N ARG A 48 21.45 -1.81 6.74
CA ARG A 48 21.63 -1.30 8.10
C ARG A 48 20.48 -1.72 8.99
N ASP A 49 20.79 -2.18 10.21
CA ASP A 49 19.76 -2.45 11.20
C ASP A 49 19.01 -1.17 11.56
N ILE A 50 17.70 -1.24 11.63
CA ILE A 50 16.82 -0.13 11.96
C ILE A 50 15.92 -0.47 13.14
N LYS A 51 15.59 0.56 13.92
CA LYS A 51 14.58 0.47 14.99
C LYS A 51 13.22 0.85 14.41
N PRO A 52 12.29 -0.11 14.26
CA PRO A 52 10.94 0.17 13.78
C PRO A 52 10.29 1.31 14.57
N GLY A 53 9.52 2.16 13.88
CA GLY A 53 8.84 3.29 14.50
C GLY A 53 9.69 4.53 14.70
N HIS A 54 10.98 4.43 14.97
CA HIS A 54 11.87 5.58 15.16
C HIS A 54 12.61 5.94 13.86
N ASP A 55 13.37 4.99 13.31
CA ASP A 55 14.24 5.28 12.16
C ASP A 55 13.49 5.37 10.83
N LEU A 56 12.22 4.96 10.83
CA LEU A 56 11.34 5.02 9.66
C LEU A 56 10.50 6.30 9.57
N GLN A 57 10.57 7.18 10.59
CA GLN A 57 9.81 8.43 10.57
C GLN A 57 10.23 9.33 9.41
N GLY A 58 9.24 9.83 8.66
CA GLY A 58 9.47 10.69 7.48
C GLY A 58 9.95 9.97 6.22
N ILE A 59 10.31 8.68 6.32
CA ILE A 59 10.76 7.86 5.19
C ILE A 59 9.63 6.96 4.69
N VAL A 60 8.76 6.54 5.61
CA VAL A 60 7.68 5.58 5.35
C VAL A 60 6.32 6.27 5.47
N GLY A 61 5.45 5.99 4.51
CA GLY A 61 4.02 6.27 4.56
C GLY A 61 3.21 5.01 4.88
N LEU A 62 2.09 5.16 5.58
CA LEU A 62 1.15 4.07 5.83
C LEU A 62 -0.27 4.51 5.49
N VAL A 63 -0.86 3.86 4.52
CA VAL A 63 -2.28 4.00 4.18
C VAL A 63 -3.06 2.89 4.89
N PRO A 64 -3.86 3.20 5.90
CA PRO A 64 -4.67 2.21 6.59
C PRO A 64 -5.86 1.76 5.73
N GLN A 65 -6.48 0.66 6.14
CA GLN A 65 -7.69 0.13 5.50
C GLN A 65 -8.85 1.13 5.59
N GLU A 66 -9.05 1.75 6.77
CA GLU A 66 -10.03 2.82 6.95
C GLU A 66 -9.49 4.16 6.46
N ASP A 67 -10.36 4.97 5.86
CA ASP A 67 -9.97 6.29 5.37
C ASP A 67 -9.86 7.29 6.52
N ILE A 68 -8.72 7.99 6.59
CA ILE A 68 -8.40 8.97 7.64
C ILE A 68 -8.55 10.43 7.18
N VAL A 69 -9.21 10.65 6.06
CA VAL A 69 -9.40 11.97 5.44
C VAL A 69 -10.47 12.80 6.18
N HIS A 70 -10.37 14.13 6.09
CA HIS A 70 -11.37 15.04 6.65
C HIS A 70 -12.55 15.18 5.68
N ASP A 71 -13.73 14.77 6.15
CA ASP A 71 -14.96 14.72 5.34
C ASP A 71 -15.48 16.09 4.92
N ASP A 72 -15.27 17.11 5.75
CA ASP A 72 -15.76 18.48 5.52
C ASP A 72 -14.84 19.32 4.63
N LEU A 73 -13.64 18.85 4.36
CA LEU A 73 -12.69 19.53 3.50
C LEU A 73 -12.83 19.05 2.05
N THR A 74 -12.47 19.91 1.12
CA THR A 74 -12.30 19.51 -0.29
C THR A 74 -11.09 18.59 -0.43
N VAL A 75 -11.01 17.87 -1.56
CA VAL A 75 -9.86 17.03 -1.89
C VAL A 75 -8.56 17.84 -1.79
N ARG A 76 -8.52 19.03 -2.37
CA ARG A 76 -7.35 19.91 -2.35
C ARG A 76 -6.98 20.35 -0.95
N GLU A 77 -7.96 20.79 -0.15
CA GLU A 77 -7.73 21.23 1.23
C GLU A 77 -7.18 20.11 2.11
N ASN A 78 -7.69 18.88 1.96
CA ASN A 78 -7.16 17.71 2.63
C ASN A 78 -5.65 17.52 2.36
N LEU A 79 -5.25 17.56 1.10
CA LEU A 79 -3.84 17.36 0.72
C LEU A 79 -2.95 18.53 1.15
N VAL A 80 -3.44 19.78 1.02
CA VAL A 80 -2.72 20.98 1.48
C VAL A 80 -2.52 20.94 3.00
N PHE A 81 -3.56 20.58 3.75
CA PHE A 81 -3.48 20.47 5.20
C PHE A 81 -2.39 19.49 5.62
N ASN A 82 -2.41 18.29 5.05
CA ASN A 82 -1.43 17.27 5.38
C ASN A 82 0.00 17.63 4.91
N ALA A 83 0.14 18.24 3.73
CA ALA A 83 1.43 18.74 3.24
C ALA A 83 2.05 19.76 4.20
N ARG A 84 1.25 20.69 4.73
CA ARG A 84 1.70 21.70 5.71
C ARG A 84 2.14 21.08 7.04
N LEU A 85 1.51 20.00 7.47
CA LEU A 85 1.85 19.32 8.72
C LEU A 85 3.11 18.46 8.60
N ARG A 86 3.28 17.76 7.48
CA ARG A 86 4.29 16.69 7.34
C ARG A 86 5.55 17.10 6.57
N LEU A 87 5.46 18.09 5.68
CA LEU A 87 6.64 18.56 4.97
C LEU A 87 7.53 19.43 5.86
N SER A 88 8.83 19.34 5.63
CA SER A 88 9.81 20.16 6.36
C SER A 88 9.48 21.64 6.26
N LYS A 89 9.61 22.37 7.38
CA LYS A 89 9.46 23.83 7.46
C LYS A 89 10.46 24.59 6.57
N THR A 90 11.50 23.92 6.07
CA THR A 90 12.47 24.52 5.12
C THR A 90 11.90 24.64 3.71
N LYS A 91 10.82 23.91 3.38
CA LYS A 91 10.13 24.04 2.09
C LYS A 91 9.25 25.28 2.08
N SER A 92 9.41 26.09 1.04
CA SER A 92 8.53 27.23 0.80
C SER A 92 7.08 26.80 0.55
N VAL A 93 6.13 27.69 0.80
CA VAL A 93 4.71 27.44 0.48
C VAL A 93 4.52 27.06 -0.99
N LYS A 94 5.29 27.69 -1.89
CA LYS A 94 5.24 27.39 -3.32
C LYS A 94 5.66 25.95 -3.62
N GLU A 95 6.74 25.47 -3.02
CA GLU A 95 7.19 24.08 -3.17
C GLU A 95 6.19 23.08 -2.59
N GLN A 96 5.58 23.39 -1.44
CA GLN A 96 4.54 22.55 -0.86
C GLN A 96 3.32 22.44 -1.80
N MET A 97 2.90 23.57 -2.40
CA MET A 97 1.80 23.58 -3.37
C MET A 97 2.14 22.80 -4.64
N MET A 98 3.37 22.86 -5.13
CA MET A 98 3.80 22.05 -6.29
C MET A 98 3.68 20.56 -5.98
N ILE A 99 4.10 20.12 -4.79
CA ILE A 99 3.96 18.71 -4.37
C ILE A 99 2.47 18.30 -4.36
N VAL A 100 1.61 19.15 -3.83
CA VAL A 100 0.15 18.87 -3.82
C VAL A 100 -0.40 18.75 -5.23
N GLU A 101 -0.02 19.65 -6.16
CA GLU A 101 -0.43 19.57 -7.56
C GLU A 101 0.04 18.28 -8.25
N ASP A 102 1.30 17.88 -8.00
CA ASP A 102 1.85 16.63 -8.52
C ASP A 102 1.04 15.42 -8.03
N VAL A 103 0.75 15.38 -6.72
CA VAL A 103 -0.06 14.29 -6.12
C VAL A 103 -1.47 14.26 -6.68
N ILE A 104 -2.15 15.42 -6.80
CA ILE A 104 -3.47 15.53 -7.44
C ILE A 104 -3.43 15.02 -8.88
N GLY A 105 -2.37 15.35 -9.62
CA GLY A 105 -2.17 14.90 -11.00
C GLY A 105 -1.96 13.39 -11.11
N VAL A 106 -1.04 12.83 -10.32
CA VAL A 106 -0.73 11.39 -10.31
C VAL A 106 -1.94 10.54 -9.94
N LEU A 107 -2.72 11.00 -8.94
CA LEU A 107 -3.93 10.31 -8.48
C LEU A 107 -5.17 10.60 -9.34
N GLN A 108 -5.03 11.39 -10.41
CA GLN A 108 -6.13 11.74 -11.32
C GLN A 108 -7.32 12.42 -10.61
N LEU A 109 -7.04 13.27 -9.61
CA LEU A 109 -8.06 13.94 -8.80
C LEU A 109 -8.37 15.38 -9.27
N ARG A 110 -7.78 15.86 -10.36
CA ARG A 110 -7.93 17.25 -10.84
C ARG A 110 -9.38 17.66 -11.05
N HIS A 111 -10.22 16.77 -11.59
CA HIS A 111 -11.62 17.04 -11.90
C HIS A 111 -12.52 17.17 -10.66
N VAL A 112 -12.09 16.64 -9.51
CA VAL A 112 -12.83 16.69 -8.23
C VAL A 112 -12.10 17.46 -7.13
N GLN A 113 -10.97 18.11 -7.42
CA GLN A 113 -10.11 18.71 -6.40
C GLN A 113 -10.79 19.77 -5.51
N HIS A 114 -11.82 20.41 -6.02
CA HIS A 114 -12.62 21.42 -5.30
C HIS A 114 -13.93 20.88 -4.73
N GLN A 115 -14.20 19.58 -4.89
CA GLN A 115 -15.34 18.93 -4.28
C GLN A 115 -15.00 18.49 -2.85
N VAL A 116 -15.99 18.59 -1.95
CA VAL A 116 -15.89 18.11 -0.57
C VAL A 116 -15.75 16.58 -0.60
N VAL A 117 -14.93 16.04 0.27
CA VAL A 117 -14.73 14.58 0.37
C VAL A 117 -16.04 13.90 0.78
N GLY A 118 -16.75 14.45 1.76
CA GLY A 118 -18.04 13.93 2.21
C GLY A 118 -17.91 12.61 2.99
N ASN A 119 -19.05 12.07 3.43
CA ASN A 119 -19.16 10.78 4.11
C ASN A 119 -20.51 10.10 3.78
N ALA A 120 -20.89 9.07 4.53
CA ALA A 120 -22.16 8.36 4.32
C ALA A 120 -23.40 9.25 4.47
N GLU A 121 -23.33 10.30 5.31
CA GLU A 121 -24.42 11.23 5.59
C GLU A 121 -24.37 12.47 4.68
N LYS A 122 -23.17 12.91 4.32
CA LYS A 122 -22.93 14.11 3.51
C LYS A 122 -22.39 13.72 2.14
N ARG A 123 -23.16 13.99 1.09
CA ARG A 123 -22.74 13.70 -0.28
C ARG A 123 -21.39 14.36 -0.62
N GLY A 124 -20.49 13.58 -1.18
CA GLY A 124 -19.15 14.01 -1.60
C GLY A 124 -18.67 13.29 -2.84
N ILE A 125 -17.37 13.06 -2.89
CA ILE A 125 -16.71 12.30 -3.95
C ILE A 125 -17.01 10.80 -3.88
N SER A 126 -16.69 10.02 -4.93
CA SER A 126 -16.89 8.56 -4.93
C SER A 126 -15.93 7.84 -3.97
N GLY A 127 -16.26 6.59 -3.59
CA GLY A 127 -15.41 5.77 -2.73
C GLY A 127 -13.99 5.57 -3.28
N GLY A 128 -13.85 5.32 -4.60
CA GLY A 128 -12.55 5.22 -5.25
C GLY A 128 -11.76 6.54 -5.24
N GLN A 129 -12.45 7.68 -5.39
CA GLN A 129 -11.81 8.99 -5.28
C GLN A 129 -11.38 9.27 -3.84
N ARG A 130 -12.21 8.90 -2.84
CA ARG A 130 -11.88 9.01 -1.42
C ARG A 130 -10.64 8.18 -1.09
N LYS A 131 -10.56 6.94 -1.57
CA LYS A 131 -9.38 6.09 -1.36
C LYS A 131 -8.12 6.71 -1.99
N ARG A 132 -8.23 7.33 -3.17
CA ARG A 132 -7.12 8.08 -3.79
C ARG A 132 -6.70 9.29 -2.93
N VAL A 133 -7.64 10.01 -2.32
CA VAL A 133 -7.31 11.10 -1.37
C VAL A 133 -6.57 10.55 -0.16
N ASN A 134 -7.00 9.41 0.40
CA ASN A 134 -6.35 8.75 1.52
C ASN A 134 -4.90 8.34 1.18
N ILE A 135 -4.67 7.79 -0.01
CA ILE A 135 -3.32 7.53 -0.52
C ILE A 135 -2.53 8.85 -0.68
N GLY A 136 -3.17 9.88 -1.23
CA GLY A 136 -2.57 11.21 -1.41
C GLY A 136 -2.08 11.83 -0.10
N TRP A 137 -2.75 11.57 1.00
CA TRP A 137 -2.36 12.00 2.33
C TRP A 137 -0.94 11.55 2.71
N GLU A 138 -0.61 10.31 2.36
CA GLU A 138 0.73 9.80 2.60
C GLU A 138 1.73 10.31 1.55
N LEU A 139 1.32 10.40 0.28
CA LEU A 139 2.18 10.78 -0.83
C LEU A 139 2.71 12.22 -0.75
N VAL A 140 1.95 13.15 -0.17
CA VAL A 140 2.40 14.55 -0.02
C VAL A 140 3.66 14.65 0.86
N SER A 141 3.92 13.69 1.75
CA SER A 141 5.16 13.64 2.54
C SER A 141 6.37 13.15 1.74
N LYS A 142 6.18 12.68 0.49
CA LYS A 142 7.19 12.07 -0.38
C LYS A 142 7.92 10.89 0.28
N PRO A 143 7.19 9.86 0.75
CA PRO A 143 7.83 8.72 1.38
C PRO A 143 8.67 7.93 0.36
N SER A 144 9.77 7.32 0.82
CA SER A 144 10.56 6.38 0.00
C SER A 144 9.91 4.99 -0.04
N VAL A 145 9.17 4.64 1.01
CA VAL A 145 8.45 3.38 1.13
C VAL A 145 7.00 3.67 1.50
N LEU A 146 6.05 3.08 0.78
CA LEU A 146 4.62 3.20 1.05
C LEU A 146 4.05 1.83 1.41
N PHE A 147 3.60 1.70 2.64
CA PHE A 147 2.81 0.55 3.08
C PHE A 147 1.31 0.86 2.93
N MET A 148 0.55 -0.14 2.49
CA MET A 148 -0.90 -0.01 2.36
C MET A 148 -1.59 -1.27 2.86
N ASP A 149 -2.64 -1.08 3.65
CA ASP A 149 -3.48 -2.18 4.14
C ASP A 149 -4.81 -2.17 3.36
N GLU A 150 -4.99 -3.14 2.48
CA GLU A 150 -6.17 -3.34 1.64
C GLU A 150 -6.68 -2.07 0.91
N PRO A 151 -5.84 -1.38 0.11
CA PRO A 151 -6.20 -0.10 -0.52
C PRO A 151 -7.31 -0.23 -1.58
N THR A 152 -7.68 -1.43 -1.96
CA THR A 152 -8.73 -1.73 -2.96
C THR A 152 -10.00 -2.30 -2.34
N SER A 153 -10.05 -2.46 -1.02
CA SER A 153 -11.23 -2.98 -0.32
C SER A 153 -12.43 -2.05 -0.52
N GLY A 154 -13.59 -2.64 -0.82
CA GLY A 154 -14.84 -1.89 -1.05
C GLY A 154 -14.93 -1.15 -2.38
N LEU A 155 -13.98 -1.35 -3.30
CA LEU A 155 -13.96 -0.72 -4.61
C LEU A 155 -14.41 -1.69 -5.70
N ASP A 156 -15.00 -1.13 -6.76
CA ASP A 156 -15.22 -1.89 -7.99
C ASP A 156 -13.90 -2.21 -8.71
N ALA A 157 -13.95 -3.18 -9.64
CA ALA A 157 -12.75 -3.68 -10.31
C ALA A 157 -12.01 -2.62 -11.12
N THR A 158 -12.73 -1.64 -11.69
CA THR A 158 -12.14 -0.58 -12.50
C THR A 158 -11.39 0.40 -11.61
N ALA A 159 -12.04 0.87 -10.53
CA ALA A 159 -11.41 1.78 -9.56
C ALA A 159 -10.18 1.14 -8.89
N ALA A 160 -10.25 -0.16 -8.54
CA ALA A 160 -9.13 -0.89 -7.97
C ALA A 160 -7.96 -1.00 -8.97
N SER A 161 -8.24 -1.33 -10.23
CA SER A 161 -7.23 -1.40 -11.30
C SER A 161 -6.55 -0.06 -11.53
N ASP A 162 -7.32 1.03 -11.61
CA ASP A 162 -6.80 2.38 -11.84
C ASP A 162 -5.86 2.83 -10.71
N ILE A 163 -6.23 2.54 -9.45
CA ILE A 163 -5.38 2.85 -8.29
C ILE A 163 -4.06 2.10 -8.39
N LEU A 164 -4.10 0.78 -8.64
CA LEU A 164 -2.90 -0.04 -8.67
C LEU A 164 -2.00 0.28 -9.87
N GLN A 165 -2.56 0.62 -11.04
CA GLN A 165 -1.78 1.11 -12.18
C GLN A 165 -1.07 2.43 -11.85
N GLY A 166 -1.75 3.36 -11.16
CA GLY A 166 -1.13 4.58 -10.66
C GLY A 166 0.03 4.29 -9.71
N LEU A 167 -0.17 3.37 -8.77
CA LEU A 167 0.86 2.93 -7.82
C LEU A 167 2.03 2.23 -8.53
N LYS A 168 1.76 1.39 -9.52
CA LYS A 168 2.79 0.75 -10.35
C LYS A 168 3.67 1.79 -11.06
N LYS A 169 3.05 2.83 -11.61
CA LYS A 169 3.81 3.94 -12.22
C LYS A 169 4.66 4.67 -11.19
N MET A 170 4.17 4.85 -9.97
CA MET A 170 4.95 5.49 -8.90
C MET A 170 6.12 4.61 -8.45
N SER A 171 5.93 3.30 -8.35
CA SER A 171 7.03 2.39 -8.02
C SER A 171 8.14 2.44 -9.06
N SER A 172 7.81 2.51 -10.35
CA SER A 172 8.80 2.65 -11.44
C SER A 172 9.58 3.97 -11.39
N LEU A 173 9.08 4.99 -10.69
CA LEU A 173 9.76 6.27 -10.45
C LEU A 173 10.63 6.27 -9.18
N GLY A 174 10.82 5.12 -8.55
CA GLY A 174 11.75 4.98 -7.42
C GLY A 174 11.09 4.73 -6.05
N MET A 175 9.77 4.69 -5.96
CA MET A 175 9.07 4.40 -4.71
C MET A 175 8.99 2.89 -4.47
N ASN A 176 9.26 2.45 -3.25
CA ASN A 176 9.01 1.07 -2.84
C ASN A 176 7.58 0.96 -2.28
N ILE A 177 6.77 0.09 -2.85
CA ILE A 177 5.35 -0.03 -2.47
C ILE A 177 5.07 -1.46 -2.00
N ILE A 178 4.55 -1.59 -0.79
CA ILE A 178 4.20 -2.88 -0.19
C ILE A 178 2.73 -2.80 0.24
N THR A 179 1.90 -3.66 -0.31
CA THR A 179 0.46 -3.62 -0.06
C THR A 179 -0.09 -4.98 0.37
N VAL A 180 -0.93 -4.97 1.39
CA VAL A 180 -1.77 -6.13 1.71
C VAL A 180 -2.94 -6.12 0.73
N ILE A 181 -3.16 -7.23 0.06
CA ILE A 181 -4.27 -7.42 -0.88
C ILE A 181 -5.01 -8.71 -0.52
N HIS A 182 -6.34 -8.63 -0.53
CA HIS A 182 -7.19 -9.79 -0.33
C HIS A 182 -7.75 -10.27 -1.68
N GLN A 183 -7.47 -11.52 -2.08
CA GLN A 183 -8.01 -12.20 -3.26
C GLN A 183 -8.12 -11.31 -4.52
N PRO A 184 -7.00 -10.82 -5.07
CA PRO A 184 -7.04 -9.95 -6.25
C PRO A 184 -7.45 -10.76 -7.49
N ARG A 185 -8.19 -10.12 -8.41
CA ARG A 185 -8.36 -10.69 -9.76
C ARG A 185 -7.01 -10.84 -10.46
N TYR A 186 -6.91 -11.74 -11.42
CA TYR A 186 -5.68 -11.97 -12.18
C TYR A 186 -5.10 -10.68 -12.79
N SER A 187 -5.94 -9.82 -13.36
CA SER A 187 -5.51 -8.53 -13.93
C SER A 187 -4.86 -7.58 -12.90
N ILE A 188 -5.22 -7.71 -11.64
CA ILE A 188 -4.62 -6.97 -10.51
C ILE A 188 -3.35 -7.68 -10.03
N PHE A 189 -3.39 -9.01 -9.90
CA PHE A 189 -2.24 -9.83 -9.52
C PHE A 189 -1.04 -9.60 -10.44
N SER A 190 -1.27 -9.53 -11.75
CA SER A 190 -0.23 -9.32 -12.77
C SER A 190 0.47 -7.93 -12.70
N LEU A 191 -0.08 -6.97 -11.94
CA LEU A 191 0.56 -5.66 -11.75
C LEU A 191 1.69 -5.69 -10.72
N PHE A 192 1.72 -6.69 -9.86
CA PHE A 192 2.75 -6.81 -8.83
C PHE A 192 4.05 -7.37 -9.40
N ASP A 193 5.18 -6.80 -8.96
CA ASP A 193 6.52 -7.33 -9.27
C ASP A 193 6.84 -8.52 -8.39
N ASP A 194 6.50 -8.40 -7.09
CA ASP A 194 6.76 -9.44 -6.09
C ASP A 194 5.47 -9.80 -5.37
N VAL A 195 5.42 -11.03 -4.91
CA VAL A 195 4.35 -11.52 -4.03
C VAL A 195 4.94 -12.21 -2.80
N MET A 196 4.35 -11.91 -1.66
CA MET A 196 4.61 -12.58 -0.38
C MET A 196 3.37 -13.36 0.00
N LEU A 197 3.48 -14.68 0.08
CA LEU A 197 2.41 -15.58 0.50
C LEU A 197 2.61 -15.96 1.96
N LEU A 198 1.63 -15.61 2.81
CA LEU A 198 1.59 -15.97 4.22
C LEU A 198 0.53 -17.04 4.45
N CYS A 199 0.93 -18.14 5.06
CA CYS A 199 0.03 -19.17 5.56
C CYS A 199 -0.53 -18.82 6.95
N LYS A 200 -1.55 -19.57 7.40
CA LYS A 200 -2.07 -19.49 8.75
C LYS A 200 -0.92 -19.65 9.79
N GLY A 201 -0.96 -18.82 10.84
CA GLY A 201 0.09 -18.79 11.84
C GLY A 201 1.29 -17.91 11.49
N GLY A 202 1.23 -17.10 10.43
CA GLY A 202 2.27 -16.15 10.05
C GLY A 202 3.52 -16.81 9.45
N MET A 203 3.37 -18.01 8.87
CA MET A 203 4.47 -18.69 8.19
C MET A 203 4.60 -18.18 6.76
N LEU A 204 5.83 -17.93 6.33
CA LEU A 204 6.13 -17.53 4.96
C LEU A 204 6.14 -18.78 4.07
N ALA A 205 5.24 -18.83 3.08
CA ALA A 205 5.23 -19.88 2.07
C ALA A 205 6.09 -19.50 0.85
N TYR A 206 5.98 -18.24 0.40
CA TYR A 206 6.72 -17.74 -0.76
C TYR A 206 7.01 -16.24 -0.60
N LEU A 207 8.17 -15.80 -1.07
CA LEU A 207 8.48 -14.38 -1.31
C LEU A 207 9.43 -14.28 -2.50
N GLY A 208 8.95 -13.66 -3.56
CA GLY A 208 9.73 -13.50 -4.79
C GLY A 208 8.88 -12.90 -5.93
N PRO A 209 9.42 -12.91 -7.17
CA PRO A 209 8.72 -12.41 -8.33
C PRO A 209 7.34 -13.07 -8.51
N SER A 210 6.30 -12.27 -8.74
CA SER A 210 4.92 -12.75 -8.88
C SER A 210 4.75 -13.76 -10.01
N GLN A 211 5.55 -13.62 -11.07
CA GLN A 211 5.55 -14.50 -12.23
C GLN A 211 6.07 -15.91 -11.92
N LEU A 212 6.94 -16.07 -10.94
CA LEU A 212 7.54 -17.35 -10.54
C LEU A 212 6.78 -18.03 -9.40
N ALA A 213 5.77 -17.38 -8.83
CA ALA A 213 5.04 -17.94 -7.70
C ALA A 213 4.29 -19.23 -8.06
N LEU A 214 3.73 -19.30 -9.28
CA LEU A 214 3.01 -20.47 -9.75
C LEU A 214 3.95 -21.64 -10.10
N ASP A 215 5.09 -21.34 -10.73
CA ASP A 215 6.11 -22.35 -11.04
C ASP A 215 6.62 -22.98 -9.74
N TYR A 216 6.85 -22.16 -8.72
CA TYR A 216 7.23 -22.66 -7.39
C TYR A 216 6.18 -23.58 -6.75
N LEU A 217 4.89 -23.24 -6.86
CA LEU A 217 3.81 -24.11 -6.35
C LEU A 217 3.72 -25.42 -7.15
N GLU A 218 3.91 -25.38 -8.46
CA GLU A 218 3.94 -26.55 -9.32
C GLU A 218 5.11 -27.49 -8.96
N GLU A 219 6.31 -26.95 -8.71
CA GLU A 219 7.47 -27.71 -8.23
C GLU A 219 7.22 -28.42 -6.89
N LEU A 220 6.38 -27.83 -6.03
CA LEU A 220 5.95 -28.43 -4.77
C LEU A 220 4.83 -29.47 -4.93
N GLY A 221 4.37 -29.73 -6.15
CA GLY A 221 3.31 -30.71 -6.45
C GLY A 221 1.89 -30.12 -6.46
N PHE A 222 1.76 -28.79 -6.49
CA PHE A 222 0.49 -28.07 -6.57
C PHE A 222 0.36 -27.34 -7.93
N PRO A 223 0.05 -28.06 -9.04
CA PRO A 223 -0.13 -27.42 -10.34
C PRO A 223 -1.43 -26.62 -10.39
N LEU A 224 -1.40 -25.45 -11.01
CA LEU A 224 -2.58 -24.61 -11.20
C LEU A 224 -3.64 -25.32 -12.03
N PRO A 225 -4.87 -25.56 -11.53
CA PRO A 225 -5.96 -26.14 -12.29
C PRO A 225 -6.37 -25.25 -13.48
N LYS A 226 -6.87 -25.87 -14.55
CA LYS A 226 -7.37 -25.11 -15.70
C LYS A 226 -8.55 -24.22 -15.31
N ASN A 227 -8.48 -22.94 -15.68
CA ASN A 227 -9.48 -21.89 -15.43
C ASN A 227 -9.59 -21.40 -13.98
N GLU A 228 -8.69 -21.72 -13.10
CA GLU A 228 -8.62 -21.09 -11.80
C GLU A 228 -7.84 -19.75 -11.82
N ASN A 229 -8.23 -18.84 -10.93
CA ASN A 229 -7.51 -17.60 -10.74
C ASN A 229 -6.20 -17.90 -9.97
N PRO A 230 -5.02 -17.59 -10.53
CA PRO A 230 -3.74 -17.82 -9.86
C PRO A 230 -3.63 -17.26 -8.44
N ALA A 231 -4.27 -16.13 -8.20
CA ALA A 231 -4.24 -15.49 -6.88
C ALA A 231 -5.09 -16.23 -5.85
N ASP A 232 -6.24 -16.78 -6.24
CA ASP A 232 -7.09 -17.58 -5.36
C ASP A 232 -6.43 -18.94 -5.09
N PHE A 233 -5.94 -19.61 -6.14
CA PHE A 233 -5.20 -20.86 -6.01
C PHE A 233 -3.99 -20.79 -5.08
N ALA A 234 -3.24 -19.69 -5.12
CA ALA A 234 -2.08 -19.50 -4.25
C ALA A 234 -2.45 -19.28 -2.77
N LEU A 235 -3.76 -19.13 -2.45
CA LEU A 235 -4.27 -18.87 -1.11
C LEU A 235 -4.97 -20.08 -0.48
N ASP A 236 -5.35 -21.08 -1.28
CA ASP A 236 -5.99 -22.32 -0.86
C ASP A 236 -4.95 -23.38 -0.45
#